data_6289dd019dc23992cec29ebc0f6481a0
#
_entry.id   6289dd019dc23992cec29ebc0f6481a0
#
_cell.length_a   1.000
_cell.length_b   1.000
_cell.length_c   1.000
_cell.angle_alpha   90.00
_cell.angle_beta   90.00
_cell.angle_gamma   90.00
#
_symmetry.space_group_name_H-M   'P 1'
#
loop_
_entity.id
_entity.type
_entity.pdbx_description
1 polymer ?
#
loop_
_entity_poly.entity_id
_entity_poly.type
_entity_poly.pdbx_seq_one_letter_code
_entity_poly.pdbx_strand_id
1 'polypeptide(L)'
;MSLADRLAAALVAVRPDNPDALIGLRELYAETVHFRDPIQELEGLPAFLAMNEHLLGRLRALTWEIRGAVGDEDYAILEWSMRAETKLRVPIAVDGTTVVRAQGGRIIDHRDYWDLGEMLASPLPFGKRLLQLVRRPLA
;
A
#
# COMPACT_ATOMS: atom_id res chain seq x y z
N MET A 1 6.09 3.64 -20.65
CA MET A 1 6.08 3.75 -19.17
C MET A 1 6.73 2.55 -18.54
N SER A 2 7.60 2.76 -17.58
CA SER A 2 8.22 1.68 -16.81
C SER A 2 7.21 0.97 -15.91
N LEU A 3 7.58 -0.18 -15.36
CA LEU A 3 6.78 -0.87 -14.35
C LEU A 3 6.55 0.03 -13.13
N ALA A 4 7.58 0.74 -12.69
CA ALA A 4 7.49 1.68 -11.57
C ALA A 4 6.47 2.79 -11.84
N ASP A 5 6.48 3.38 -13.03
CA ASP A 5 5.52 4.43 -13.41
C ASP A 5 4.09 3.92 -13.46
N ARG A 6 3.88 2.73 -14.03
CA ARG A 6 2.55 2.12 -14.10
C ARG A 6 2.02 1.79 -12.72
N LEU A 7 2.87 1.25 -11.85
CA LEU A 7 2.49 0.93 -10.48
C LEU A 7 2.19 2.20 -9.68
N ALA A 8 3.02 3.24 -9.80
CA ALA A 8 2.78 4.53 -9.15
C ALA A 8 1.44 5.13 -9.56
N ALA A 9 1.14 5.15 -10.85
CA ALA A 9 -0.13 5.65 -11.36
C ALA A 9 -1.32 4.83 -10.84
N ALA A 10 -1.19 3.50 -10.83
CA ALA A 10 -2.24 2.61 -10.31
C ALA A 10 -2.49 2.82 -8.82
N LEU A 11 -1.43 3.00 -8.04
CA LEU A 11 -1.52 3.21 -6.59
C LEU A 11 -2.20 4.55 -6.26
N VAL A 12 -1.78 5.62 -6.91
CA VAL A 12 -2.38 6.96 -6.71
C VAL A 12 -3.86 6.97 -7.07
N ALA A 13 -4.28 6.16 -8.02
CA ALA A 13 -5.68 6.04 -8.44
C ALA A 13 -6.55 5.31 -7.41
N VAL A 14 -5.98 4.55 -6.47
CA VAL A 14 -6.73 3.81 -5.45
C VAL A 14 -7.25 4.77 -4.40
N ARG A 15 -8.51 5.17 -4.57
CA ARG A 15 -9.22 6.09 -3.68
C ARG A 15 -10.68 5.68 -3.59
N PRO A 16 -11.37 5.97 -2.46
CA PRO A 16 -12.79 5.63 -2.30
C PRO A 16 -13.72 6.26 -3.34
N ASP A 17 -13.32 7.41 -3.90
CA ASP A 17 -14.09 8.15 -4.91
C ASP A 17 -13.78 7.73 -6.34
N ASN A 18 -12.94 6.73 -6.55
CA ASN A 18 -12.54 6.24 -7.87
C ASN A 18 -12.82 4.74 -8.01
N PRO A 19 -14.03 4.34 -8.41
CA PRO A 19 -14.39 2.93 -8.54
C PRO A 19 -13.60 2.18 -9.62
N ASP A 20 -13.04 2.89 -10.61
CA ASP A 20 -12.29 2.29 -11.71
C ASP A 20 -10.87 1.87 -11.33
N ALA A 21 -10.39 2.26 -10.14
CA ALA A 21 -9.04 1.94 -9.69
C ALA A 21 -8.78 0.42 -9.64
N LEU A 22 -9.78 -0.38 -9.26
CA LEU A 22 -9.65 -1.83 -9.19
C LEU A 22 -9.49 -2.47 -10.57
N ILE A 23 -10.05 -1.85 -11.61
CA ILE A 23 -9.88 -2.29 -13.00
C ILE A 23 -8.41 -2.12 -13.40
N GLY A 24 -7.81 -0.98 -13.08
CA GLY A 24 -6.39 -0.73 -13.33
C GLY A 24 -5.48 -1.71 -12.62
N LEU A 25 -5.80 -2.06 -11.38
CA LEU A 25 -5.04 -3.07 -10.64
C LEU A 25 -5.18 -4.45 -11.30
N ARG A 26 -6.37 -4.83 -11.73
CA ARG A 26 -6.60 -6.10 -12.42
C ARG A 26 -5.74 -6.24 -13.68
N GLU A 27 -5.57 -5.17 -14.41
CA GLU A 27 -4.78 -5.18 -15.65
C GLU A 27 -3.27 -5.26 -15.38
N LEU A 28 -2.80 -4.73 -14.26
CA LEU A 28 -1.39 -4.67 -13.91
C LEU A 28 -0.89 -5.95 -13.22
N TYR A 29 -1.75 -6.68 -12.53
CA TYR A 29 -1.37 -7.84 -11.73
C TYR A 29 -1.72 -9.16 -12.41
N ALA A 30 -0.85 -10.17 -12.20
CA ALA A 30 -1.10 -11.54 -12.69
C ALA A 30 -2.15 -12.23 -11.82
N GLU A 31 -2.86 -13.20 -12.42
CA GLU A 31 -3.84 -14.04 -11.71
C GLU A 31 -3.22 -14.79 -10.52
N THR A 32 -1.92 -15.10 -10.60
CA THR A 32 -1.18 -15.85 -9.59
C THR A 32 -0.39 -14.97 -8.63
N VAL A 33 -0.70 -13.67 -8.55
CA VAL A 33 0.06 -12.75 -7.71
C VAL A 33 0.12 -13.22 -6.26
N HIS A 34 1.31 -13.10 -5.66
CA HIS A 34 1.54 -13.25 -4.24
C HIS A 34 1.68 -11.87 -3.62
N PHE A 35 0.89 -11.58 -2.60
CA PHE A 35 0.92 -10.30 -1.87
C PHE A 35 1.26 -10.52 -0.40
N ARG A 36 2.10 -9.65 0.13
CA ARG A 36 2.43 -9.65 1.55
C ARG A 36 2.61 -8.23 2.07
N ASP A 37 2.05 -7.96 3.25
CA ASP A 37 2.32 -6.76 4.03
C ASP A 37 2.52 -7.12 5.51
N PRO A 38 2.69 -6.16 6.44
CA PRO A 38 2.87 -6.47 7.86
C PRO A 38 1.68 -7.15 8.55
N ILE A 39 0.50 -7.13 7.94
CA ILE A 39 -0.73 -7.67 8.53
C ILE A 39 -1.08 -9.04 7.95
N GLN A 40 -0.80 -9.27 6.66
CA GLN A 40 -1.37 -10.40 5.93
C GLN A 40 -0.49 -10.89 4.78
N GLU A 41 -0.79 -12.09 4.35
CA GLU A 41 -0.21 -12.71 3.15
C GLU A 41 -1.34 -13.32 2.34
N LEU A 42 -1.40 -13.02 1.06
CA LEU A 42 -2.48 -13.42 0.16
C LEU A 42 -1.94 -14.07 -1.11
N GLU A 43 -2.65 -15.06 -1.60
CA GLU A 43 -2.38 -15.72 -2.87
C GLU A 43 -3.53 -15.46 -3.85
N GLY A 44 -3.17 -15.02 -5.05
CA GLY A 44 -4.09 -14.86 -6.17
C GLY A 44 -4.73 -13.49 -6.27
N LEU A 45 -5.04 -13.12 -7.50
CA LEU A 45 -5.64 -11.83 -7.85
C LEU A 45 -7.01 -11.61 -7.19
N PRO A 46 -7.93 -12.59 -7.13
CA PRO A 46 -9.21 -12.39 -6.48
C PRO A 46 -9.08 -11.96 -5.02
N ALA A 47 -8.18 -12.59 -4.26
CA ALA A 47 -7.93 -12.25 -2.85
C ALA A 47 -7.33 -10.84 -2.72
N PHE A 48 -6.39 -10.49 -3.60
CA PHE A 48 -5.76 -9.18 -3.62
C PHE A 48 -6.77 -8.07 -3.93
N LEU A 49 -7.62 -8.26 -4.93
CA LEU A 49 -8.67 -7.29 -5.28
C LEU A 49 -9.72 -7.16 -4.18
N ALA A 50 -10.12 -8.28 -3.56
CA ALA A 50 -11.07 -8.27 -2.45
C ALA A 50 -10.54 -7.50 -1.24
N MET A 51 -9.25 -7.64 -0.94
CA MET A 51 -8.58 -6.89 0.12
C MET A 51 -8.64 -5.39 -0.16
N ASN A 52 -8.32 -4.95 -1.37
CA ASN A 52 -8.37 -3.54 -1.77
C ASN A 52 -9.80 -2.99 -1.70
N GLU A 53 -10.78 -3.74 -2.20
CA GLU A 53 -12.18 -3.37 -2.14
C GLU A 53 -12.66 -3.20 -0.69
N HIS A 54 -12.29 -4.13 0.18
CA HIS A 54 -12.62 -4.07 1.60
C HIS A 54 -12.01 -2.85 2.28
N LEU A 55 -10.75 -2.56 1.99
CA LEU A 55 -10.06 -1.38 2.50
C LEU A 55 -10.78 -0.11 2.08
N LEU A 56 -11.06 0.05 0.79
CA LEU A 56 -11.77 1.22 0.28
C LEU A 56 -13.16 1.38 0.88
N GLY A 57 -13.83 0.27 1.17
CA GLY A 57 -15.15 0.29 1.82
C GLY A 57 -15.12 0.83 3.26
N ARG A 58 -13.98 0.83 3.91
CA ARG A 58 -13.80 1.33 5.27
C ARG A 58 -13.30 2.76 5.34
N LEU A 59 -12.82 3.29 4.23
CA LEU A 59 -12.21 4.60 4.18
C LEU A 59 -13.17 5.64 3.60
N ARG A 60 -13.13 6.81 4.18
CA ARG A 60 -13.79 8.01 3.71
C ARG A 60 -12.88 8.81 2.76
N ALA A 61 -11.57 8.79 3.04
CA ALA A 61 -10.56 9.44 2.24
C ALA A 61 -9.28 8.62 2.23
N LEU A 62 -8.56 8.67 1.12
CA LEU A 62 -7.26 8.01 0.96
C LEU A 62 -6.45 8.80 -0.05
N THR A 63 -5.22 9.16 0.33
CA THR A 63 -4.28 9.88 -0.52
C THR A 63 -2.93 9.19 -0.47
N TRP A 64 -2.36 8.94 -1.64
CA TRP A 64 -1.01 8.43 -1.82
C TRP A 64 -0.11 9.51 -2.38
N GLU A 65 1.03 9.72 -1.75
CA GLU A 65 2.10 10.55 -2.28
C GLU A 65 3.28 9.65 -2.64
N ILE A 66 3.65 9.61 -3.90
CA ILE A 66 4.80 8.84 -4.37
C ILE A 66 6.04 9.70 -4.22
N ARG A 67 6.96 9.27 -3.38
CA ARG A 67 8.18 10.00 -3.04
C ARG A 67 9.37 9.58 -3.89
N GLY A 68 9.34 8.37 -4.42
CA GLY A 68 10.36 7.83 -5.28
C GLY A 68 9.88 6.59 -5.99
N ALA A 69 10.38 6.34 -7.19
CA ALA A 69 10.05 5.18 -7.98
C ALA A 69 11.25 4.81 -8.85
N VAL A 70 11.74 3.59 -8.69
CA VAL A 70 12.88 3.08 -9.44
C VAL A 70 12.65 1.64 -9.85
N GLY A 71 13.31 1.21 -10.91
CA GLY A 71 13.27 -0.18 -11.34
C GLY A 71 13.35 -0.33 -12.85
N ASP A 72 13.23 -1.56 -13.28
CA ASP A 72 13.18 -1.96 -14.69
C ASP A 72 11.81 -2.56 -15.03
N GLU A 73 11.71 -3.37 -16.07
CA GLU A 73 10.46 -3.99 -16.51
C GLU A 73 10.01 -5.15 -15.62
N ASP A 74 10.95 -5.77 -14.89
CA ASP A 74 10.71 -6.99 -14.11
C ASP A 74 10.75 -6.74 -12.60
N TYR A 75 11.25 -5.59 -12.16
CA TYR A 75 11.44 -5.27 -10.76
C TYR A 75 11.28 -3.78 -10.52
N ALA A 76 10.51 -3.40 -9.52
CA ALA A 76 10.32 -1.99 -9.18
C ALA A 76 10.18 -1.79 -7.67
N ILE A 77 10.63 -0.64 -7.21
CA ILE A 77 10.50 -0.18 -5.84
C ILE A 77 9.86 1.20 -5.84
N LEU A 78 8.83 1.37 -5.03
CA LEU A 78 8.21 2.66 -4.77
C LEU A 78 8.36 3.02 -3.30
N GLU A 79 8.70 4.28 -3.04
CA GLU A 79 8.60 4.89 -1.72
C GLU A 79 7.38 5.81 -1.71
N TRP A 80 6.55 5.70 -0.68
CA TRP A 80 5.30 6.43 -0.61
C TRP A 80 4.94 6.86 0.81
N SER A 81 4.10 7.89 0.89
CA SER A 81 3.38 8.28 2.10
C SER A 81 1.89 8.10 1.86
N MET A 82 1.22 7.47 2.80
CA MET A 82 -0.22 7.25 2.75
C MET A 82 -0.90 8.02 3.88
N ARG A 83 -1.99 8.69 3.53
CA ARG A 83 -2.86 9.40 4.46
C ARG A 83 -4.29 8.95 4.20
N ALA A 84 -4.98 8.53 5.25
CA ALA A 84 -6.35 8.04 5.14
C ALA A 84 -7.18 8.53 6.31
N GLU A 85 -8.49 8.52 6.10
CA GLU A 85 -9.47 8.76 7.15
C GLU A 85 -10.55 7.67 7.04
N THR A 86 -10.83 7.02 8.15
CA THR A 86 -11.90 6.01 8.19
C THR A 86 -13.27 6.68 8.13
N LYS A 87 -14.32 5.90 7.85
CA LYS A 87 -15.71 6.37 7.91
C LYS A 87 -16.10 6.86 9.31
N LEU A 88 -15.40 6.42 10.35
CA LEU A 88 -15.56 6.91 11.73
C LEU A 88 -14.68 8.13 12.04
N ARG A 89 -14.07 8.72 11.01
CA ARG A 89 -13.21 9.91 11.08
C ARG A 89 -11.92 9.70 11.89
N VAL A 90 -11.41 8.49 11.92
CA VAL A 90 -10.10 8.18 12.51
C VAL A 90 -9.01 8.41 11.45
N PRO A 91 -8.06 9.33 11.70
CA PRO A 91 -6.96 9.57 10.76
C PRO A 91 -5.92 8.46 10.85
N ILE A 92 -5.39 8.07 9.70
CA ILE A 92 -4.32 7.08 9.59
C ILE A 92 -3.23 7.69 8.71
N ALA A 93 -1.97 7.56 9.17
CA ALA A 93 -0.82 8.02 8.43
C ALA A 93 0.29 6.99 8.53
N VAL A 94 0.86 6.62 7.39
CA VAL A 94 1.99 5.68 7.34
C VAL A 94 2.85 5.97 6.11
N ASP A 95 4.15 5.83 6.29
CA ASP A 95 5.12 5.85 5.20
C ASP A 95 5.56 4.42 4.93
N GLY A 96 5.84 4.10 3.69
CA GLY A 96 6.20 2.74 3.33
C GLY A 96 6.91 2.62 2.00
N THR A 97 7.23 1.38 1.69
CA THR A 97 7.89 0.99 0.47
C THR A 97 7.19 -0.23 -0.10
N THR A 98 6.95 -0.22 -1.39
CA THR A 98 6.43 -1.35 -2.13
C THR A 98 7.52 -1.92 -3.03
N VAL A 99 7.72 -3.21 -2.97
CA VAL A 99 8.63 -3.95 -3.85
C VAL A 99 7.80 -4.91 -4.68
N VAL A 100 7.91 -4.82 -6.00
CA VAL A 100 7.18 -5.71 -6.90
C VAL A 100 8.13 -6.40 -7.87
N ARG A 101 7.73 -7.61 -8.27
CA ARG A 101 8.35 -8.38 -9.34
C ARG A 101 7.30 -8.68 -10.39
N ALA A 102 7.67 -8.55 -11.66
CA ALA A 102 6.77 -8.78 -12.78
C ALA A 102 7.34 -9.83 -13.72
N GLN A 103 6.45 -10.52 -14.41
CA GLN A 103 6.76 -11.46 -15.46
C GLN A 103 5.73 -11.29 -16.57
N GLY A 104 6.20 -11.17 -17.80
CA GLY A 104 5.30 -10.93 -18.92
C GLY A 104 4.49 -9.65 -18.82
N GLY A 105 5.04 -8.62 -18.18
CA GLY A 105 4.39 -7.32 -18.00
C GLY A 105 3.36 -7.26 -16.88
N ARG A 106 3.19 -8.35 -16.10
CA ARG A 106 2.24 -8.42 -14.98
C ARG A 106 2.95 -8.74 -13.68
N ILE A 107 2.53 -8.09 -12.60
CA ILE A 107 3.10 -8.28 -11.27
C ILE A 107 2.72 -9.65 -10.73
N ILE A 108 3.74 -10.45 -10.39
CA ILE A 108 3.59 -11.78 -9.81
C ILE A 108 3.88 -11.80 -8.31
N ASP A 109 4.60 -10.81 -7.80
CA ASP A 109 4.94 -10.71 -6.39
C ASP A 109 4.89 -9.24 -5.98
N HIS A 110 4.24 -8.96 -4.84
CA HIS A 110 4.07 -7.62 -4.30
C HIS A 110 4.28 -7.65 -2.79
N ARG A 111 5.25 -6.93 -2.30
CA ARG A 111 5.50 -6.81 -0.87
C ARG A 111 5.53 -5.36 -0.43
N ASP A 112 4.69 -5.05 0.56
CA ASP A 112 4.69 -3.76 1.24
C ASP A 112 5.47 -3.84 2.54
N TYR A 113 6.33 -2.87 2.75
CA TYR A 113 7.10 -2.68 3.98
C TYR A 113 6.67 -1.37 4.61
N TRP A 114 6.03 -1.46 5.76
CA TRP A 114 5.66 -0.31 6.56
C TRP A 114 5.61 -0.69 8.05
N ASP A 115 5.69 0.31 8.90
CA ASP A 115 5.74 0.10 10.36
C ASP A 115 4.32 0.01 10.91
N LEU A 116 3.92 -1.18 11.34
CA LEU A 116 2.60 -1.42 11.93
C LEU A 116 2.40 -0.60 13.20
N GLY A 117 3.44 -0.46 14.03
CA GLY A 117 3.38 0.37 15.23
C GLY A 117 3.12 1.84 14.91
N GLU A 118 3.79 2.37 13.89
CA GLU A 118 3.57 3.74 13.42
C GLU A 118 2.13 3.94 12.94
N MET A 119 1.61 3.01 12.15
CA MET A 119 0.23 3.09 11.67
C MET A 119 -0.78 3.08 12.82
N LEU A 120 -0.62 2.17 13.78
CA LEU A 120 -1.51 2.04 14.93
C LEU A 120 -1.43 3.23 15.89
N ALA A 121 -0.26 3.85 15.98
CA ALA A 121 -0.03 5.00 16.85
C ALA A 121 -0.45 6.33 16.21
N SER A 122 -0.54 6.39 14.88
CA SER A 122 -0.79 7.64 14.16
C SER A 122 -2.08 8.37 14.55
N PRO A 123 -3.22 7.70 14.88
CA PRO A 123 -4.42 8.39 15.31
C PRO A 123 -4.42 8.82 16.78
N LEU A 124 -3.44 8.38 17.58
CA LEU A 124 -3.40 8.65 19.02
C LEU A 124 -2.66 9.95 19.32
N PRO A 125 -3.20 10.83 20.21
CA PRO A 125 -2.53 12.08 20.58
C PRO A 125 -1.11 11.89 21.14
N PHE A 126 -0.86 10.76 21.82
CA PHE A 126 0.43 10.43 22.42
C PHE A 126 1.12 9.26 21.72
N GLY A 127 0.64 8.89 20.52
CA GLY A 127 1.15 7.72 19.81
C GLY A 127 2.64 7.76 19.53
N LYS A 128 3.17 8.93 19.13
CA LYS A 128 4.61 9.10 18.88
C LYS A 128 5.44 8.93 20.17
N ARG A 129 4.94 9.41 21.30
CA ARG A 129 5.62 9.22 22.59
C ARG A 129 5.63 7.75 23.01
N LEU A 130 4.52 7.06 22.79
CA LEU A 130 4.42 5.63 23.09
C LEU A 130 5.43 4.83 22.28
N LEU A 131 5.55 5.10 20.98
CA LEU A 131 6.54 4.48 20.11
C LEU A 131 7.97 4.78 20.57
N GLN A 132 8.26 6.00 20.99
CA GLN A 132 9.57 6.38 21.50
C GLN A 132 9.94 5.58 22.74
N LEU A 133 8.98 5.35 23.65
CA LEU A 133 9.19 4.54 24.84
C LEU A 133 9.52 3.09 24.49
N VAL A 134 8.83 2.50 23.52
CA VAL A 134 9.08 1.14 23.05
C VAL A 134 10.44 1.02 22.36
N ARG A 135 10.84 2.03 21.60
CA ARG A 135 12.12 2.05 20.87
C ARG A 135 13.32 2.39 21.74
N ARG A 136 13.11 3.00 22.91
CA ARG A 136 14.18 3.47 23.79
C ARG A 136 15.22 2.42 24.15
N PRO A 137 14.85 1.16 24.48
CA PRO A 137 15.83 0.12 24.79
C PRO A 137 16.70 -0.30 23.60
N LEU A 138 16.32 0.08 22.39
CA LEU A 138 17.00 -0.29 21.15
C LEU A 138 17.93 0.81 20.63
N ALA A 139 17.86 1.97 21.24
CA ALA A 139 18.60 3.17 20.83
C ALA A 139 20.07 3.17 21.37
#